data_b560182fbf3a302749daa1fd5eb5167e
#
_entry.id   b560182fbf3a302749daa1fd5eb5167e
#
_cell.length_a   1.000
_cell.length_b   1.000
_cell.length_c   1.000
_cell.angle_alpha   90.00
_cell.angle_beta   90.00
_cell.angle_gamma   90.00
#
_symmetry.space_group_name_H-M   'P 1'
#
loop_
_entity.id
_entity.type
_entity.pdbx_description
1 polymer ?
#
loop_
_entity_poly.entity_id
_entity_poly.type
_entity_poly.pdbx_seq_one_letter_code
_entity_poly.pdbx_strand_id
1 'polypeptide(L)'
;MSGSSNASKPTRVSILGKESIIIDYGLWKNFVVPDLLENVSSGTYILITDTNIGALYTPAFEAAFNEHTSKLDNAPRLLTYQVAPGESSKSRSTKAAVEDWMLSQGVTRDSVVIALGGGVIGDMIGFVAATYMRGVRFVQVPTTLLAMVDSSIGGKTAIDTPLGKNLVGAFWQPQRIYIDLQFLETLPKREVINGMAEVVKTAAFWDEAEFATLEENADLIMKVLDDKTKKGEGRFTEIAHILKRIVLGSARIKAEVVSADEREGGLRNILNFGHSIGHAIEAI
;
A
#
# COMPACT_ATOMS: atom_id res chain seq x y z
N MET A 1 0.92 0.76 -39.05
CA MET A 1 0.94 -0.57 -38.38
C MET A 1 1.10 -0.29 -36.91
N SER A 2 -0.03 -0.28 -36.20
CA SER A 2 -0.06 -0.02 -34.74
C SER A 2 0.32 -1.32 -34.04
N GLY A 3 1.53 -1.37 -33.50
CA GLY A 3 1.96 -2.43 -32.60
C GLY A 3 1.16 -2.33 -31.30
N SER A 4 0.11 -3.12 -31.16
CA SER A 4 -0.49 -3.37 -29.85
C SER A 4 0.53 -4.13 -29.01
N SER A 5 1.21 -3.43 -28.10
CA SER A 5 1.96 -4.09 -27.05
C SER A 5 0.96 -4.92 -26.24
N ASN A 6 1.10 -6.22 -26.30
CA ASN A 6 0.41 -7.18 -25.43
C ASN A 6 0.92 -6.97 -24.00
N ALA A 7 0.51 -5.89 -23.34
CA ALA A 7 0.78 -5.69 -21.94
C ALA A 7 0.06 -6.82 -21.18
N SER A 8 0.81 -7.72 -20.59
CA SER A 8 0.24 -8.80 -19.77
C SER A 8 -0.66 -8.19 -18.71
N LYS A 9 -1.84 -8.79 -18.51
CA LYS A 9 -2.74 -8.34 -17.44
C LYS A 9 -2.03 -8.43 -16.09
N PRO A 10 -2.18 -7.43 -15.21
CA PRO A 10 -1.55 -7.47 -13.89
C PRO A 10 -2.05 -8.66 -13.07
N THR A 11 -1.19 -9.17 -12.21
CA THR A 11 -1.51 -10.29 -11.32
C THR A 11 -2.53 -9.83 -10.27
N ARG A 12 -3.58 -10.63 -10.06
CA ARG A 12 -4.61 -10.38 -9.05
C ARG A 12 -4.55 -11.42 -7.95
N VAL A 13 -4.76 -10.99 -6.71
CA VAL A 13 -4.87 -11.87 -5.54
C VAL A 13 -6.23 -11.62 -4.89
N SER A 14 -6.91 -12.72 -4.56
CA SER A 14 -8.22 -12.67 -3.90
C SER A 14 -8.05 -12.54 -2.39
N ILE A 15 -8.83 -11.66 -1.78
CA ILE A 15 -8.98 -11.52 -0.34
C ILE A 15 -10.48 -11.35 -0.02
N LEU A 16 -10.99 -12.07 0.98
CA LEU A 16 -12.41 -12.03 1.37
C LEU A 16 -13.36 -12.25 0.17
N GLY A 17 -12.97 -13.15 -0.74
CA GLY A 17 -13.74 -13.49 -1.94
C GLY A 17 -13.70 -12.46 -3.08
N LYS A 18 -12.84 -11.45 -3.01
CA LYS A 18 -12.71 -10.39 -4.04
C LYS A 18 -11.28 -10.31 -4.57
N GLU A 19 -11.09 -10.27 -5.88
CA GLU A 19 -9.79 -10.01 -6.55
C GLU A 19 -9.42 -8.53 -6.45
N SER A 20 -9.19 -8.04 -5.22
CA SER A 20 -8.98 -6.63 -4.93
C SER A 20 -7.51 -6.23 -4.77
N ILE A 21 -6.58 -7.18 -4.67
CA ILE A 21 -5.14 -6.91 -4.63
C ILE A 21 -4.58 -7.08 -6.03
N ILE A 22 -3.92 -6.05 -6.54
CA ILE A 22 -3.40 -5.98 -7.91
C ILE A 22 -1.91 -5.68 -7.83
N ILE A 23 -1.07 -6.56 -8.40
CA ILE A 23 0.38 -6.54 -8.25
C ILE A 23 1.04 -6.59 -9.62
N ASP A 24 1.83 -5.57 -9.97
CA ASP A 24 2.75 -5.58 -11.10
C ASP A 24 3.72 -4.39 -11.05
N TYR A 25 4.51 -4.22 -12.09
CA TYR A 25 5.34 -3.05 -12.35
C TYR A 25 4.58 -2.02 -13.21
N GLY A 26 4.76 -0.72 -12.91
CA GLY A 26 4.23 0.38 -13.71
C GLY A 26 2.71 0.56 -13.64
N LEU A 27 2.06 0.05 -12.59
CA LEU A 27 0.62 0.19 -12.39
C LEU A 27 0.21 1.65 -12.21
N TRP A 28 1.02 2.43 -11.48
CA TRP A 28 0.70 3.80 -11.10
C TRP A 28 0.46 4.71 -12.30
N LYS A 29 1.30 4.59 -13.31
CA LYS A 29 1.23 5.44 -14.50
C LYS A 29 0.16 5.00 -15.50
N ASN A 30 -0.11 3.70 -15.61
CA ASN A 30 -0.82 3.17 -16.77
C ASN A 30 -2.12 2.41 -16.43
N PHE A 31 -2.29 2.00 -15.19
CA PHE A 31 -3.36 1.08 -14.81
C PHE A 31 -4.29 1.61 -13.72
N VAL A 32 -3.76 2.31 -12.70
CA VAL A 32 -4.53 2.68 -11.51
C VAL A 32 -5.71 3.58 -11.87
N VAL A 33 -5.51 4.62 -12.66
CA VAL A 33 -6.58 5.56 -13.02
C VAL A 33 -7.70 4.89 -13.83
N PRO A 34 -7.43 4.18 -14.93
CA PRO A 34 -8.48 3.44 -15.64
C PRO A 34 -9.25 2.46 -14.75
N ASP A 35 -8.55 1.66 -13.94
CA ASP A 35 -9.22 0.68 -13.05
C ASP A 35 -10.07 1.37 -11.97
N LEU A 36 -9.63 2.51 -11.42
CA LEU A 36 -10.43 3.32 -10.49
C LEU A 36 -11.72 3.81 -11.13
N LEU A 37 -11.63 4.42 -12.31
CA LEU A 37 -12.78 4.97 -13.02
C LEU A 37 -13.80 3.90 -13.39
N GLU A 38 -13.33 2.70 -13.77
CA GLU A 38 -14.18 1.58 -14.15
C GLU A 38 -14.75 0.81 -12.96
N ASN A 39 -13.91 0.47 -11.97
CA ASN A 39 -14.26 -0.50 -10.93
C ASN A 39 -14.52 0.10 -9.54
N VAL A 40 -14.12 1.36 -9.31
CA VAL A 40 -14.34 2.10 -8.06
C VAL A 40 -14.87 3.51 -8.38
N SER A 41 -15.83 3.59 -9.30
CA SER A 41 -16.33 4.85 -9.85
C SER A 41 -16.87 5.79 -8.77
N SER A 42 -16.56 7.09 -8.87
CA SER A 42 -16.97 8.14 -7.95
C SER A 42 -16.98 9.50 -8.65
N GLY A 43 -17.79 10.43 -8.17
CA GLY A 43 -17.72 11.83 -8.60
C GLY A 43 -16.56 12.62 -7.97
N THR A 44 -15.88 12.07 -6.94
CA THR A 44 -14.75 12.75 -6.28
C THR A 44 -13.75 11.73 -5.75
N TYR A 45 -12.50 11.86 -6.17
CA TYR A 45 -11.36 11.11 -5.66
C TYR A 45 -10.48 12.02 -4.83
N ILE A 46 -9.98 11.52 -3.71
CA ILE A 46 -9.13 12.25 -2.78
C ILE A 46 -7.81 11.49 -2.63
N LEU A 47 -6.74 12.01 -3.23
CA LEU A 47 -5.40 11.47 -3.07
C LEU A 47 -4.75 12.06 -1.82
N ILE A 48 -4.45 11.24 -0.85
CA ILE A 48 -3.77 11.65 0.40
C ILE A 48 -2.44 10.92 0.51
N THR A 49 -1.37 11.68 0.74
CA THR A 49 0.00 11.19 0.78
C THR A 49 0.84 12.01 1.75
N ASP A 50 2.10 11.68 1.96
CA ASP A 50 3.06 12.56 2.62
C ASP A 50 3.85 13.41 1.60
N THR A 51 4.52 14.46 2.09
CA THR A 51 5.23 15.40 1.21
C THR A 51 6.40 14.77 0.45
N ASN A 52 7.05 13.72 0.97
CA ASN A 52 8.15 13.04 0.27
C ASN A 52 7.63 12.23 -0.92
N ILE A 53 6.60 11.42 -0.68
CA ILE A 53 5.97 10.57 -1.70
C ILE A 53 5.19 11.41 -2.69
N GLY A 54 4.50 12.45 -2.22
CA GLY A 54 3.74 13.37 -3.04
C GLY A 54 4.60 14.05 -4.11
N ALA A 55 5.78 14.54 -3.73
CA ALA A 55 6.72 15.17 -4.67
C ALA A 55 7.16 14.23 -5.81
N LEU A 56 7.24 12.92 -5.54
CA LEU A 56 7.70 11.93 -6.50
C LEU A 56 6.59 11.43 -7.44
N TYR A 57 5.37 11.27 -6.91
CA TYR A 57 4.36 10.45 -7.60
C TYR A 57 3.03 11.16 -7.87
N THR A 58 2.68 12.23 -7.15
CA THR A 58 1.42 12.95 -7.37
C THR A 58 1.31 13.55 -8.77
N PRO A 59 2.35 14.21 -9.34
CA PRO A 59 2.24 14.82 -10.67
C PRO A 59 1.89 13.81 -11.78
N ALA A 60 2.47 12.60 -11.71
CA ALA A 60 2.20 11.56 -12.70
C ALA A 60 0.74 11.05 -12.60
N PHE A 61 0.20 10.94 -11.39
CA PHE A 61 -1.19 10.54 -11.18
C PHE A 61 -2.18 11.62 -11.65
N GLU A 62 -1.91 12.88 -11.33
CA GLU A 62 -2.74 14.01 -11.78
C GLU A 62 -2.78 14.12 -13.30
N ALA A 63 -1.62 13.93 -13.95
CA ALA A 63 -1.53 13.92 -15.41
C ALA A 63 -2.36 12.78 -16.02
N ALA A 64 -2.21 11.54 -15.49
CA ALA A 64 -2.98 10.39 -15.95
C ALA A 64 -4.48 10.57 -15.68
N PHE A 65 -4.84 11.11 -14.52
CA PHE A 65 -6.25 11.39 -14.18
C PHE A 65 -6.87 12.39 -15.15
N ASN A 66 -6.19 13.50 -15.42
CA ASN A 66 -6.64 14.51 -16.37
C ASN A 66 -6.75 13.96 -17.80
N GLU A 67 -5.81 13.13 -18.23
CA GLU A 67 -5.86 12.50 -19.55
C GLU A 67 -7.11 11.64 -19.73
N HIS A 68 -7.48 10.85 -18.72
CA HIS A 68 -8.63 9.94 -18.78
C HIS A 68 -9.97 10.63 -18.52
N THR A 69 -9.99 11.78 -17.86
CA THR A 69 -11.25 12.44 -17.45
C THR A 69 -11.59 13.69 -18.23
N SER A 70 -10.63 14.36 -18.87
CA SER A 70 -10.83 15.65 -19.57
C SER A 70 -11.88 15.64 -20.69
N LYS A 71 -12.20 14.47 -21.23
CA LYS A 71 -13.19 14.28 -22.30
C LYS A 71 -14.55 13.79 -21.82
N LEU A 72 -14.72 13.60 -20.51
CA LEU A 72 -15.97 13.14 -19.93
C LEU A 72 -16.88 14.31 -19.65
N ASP A 73 -18.17 14.21 -20.06
CA ASP A 73 -19.19 15.26 -19.83
C ASP A 73 -19.37 15.56 -18.32
N ASN A 74 -19.24 14.53 -17.47
CA ASN A 74 -19.31 14.64 -16.02
C ASN A 74 -17.98 14.15 -15.41
N ALA A 75 -16.89 14.88 -15.70
CA ALA A 75 -15.58 14.54 -15.19
C ALA A 75 -15.56 14.52 -13.65
N PRO A 76 -15.07 13.44 -13.02
CA PRO A 76 -14.91 13.41 -11.58
C PRO A 76 -13.86 14.42 -11.11
N ARG A 77 -13.99 14.90 -9.88
CA ARG A 77 -13.00 15.78 -9.26
C ARG A 77 -11.85 14.95 -8.68
N LEU A 78 -10.63 15.45 -8.82
CA LEU A 78 -9.49 14.99 -8.05
C LEU A 78 -9.08 16.06 -7.05
N LEU A 79 -8.97 15.69 -5.78
CA LEU A 79 -8.46 16.52 -4.70
C LEU A 79 -7.18 15.86 -4.16
N THR A 80 -6.18 16.67 -3.82
CA THR A 80 -4.91 16.19 -3.29
C THR A 80 -4.62 16.85 -1.94
N TYR A 81 -4.21 16.05 -0.95
CA TYR A 81 -3.78 16.54 0.35
C TYR A 81 -2.48 15.87 0.78
N GLN A 82 -1.58 16.62 1.39
CA GLN A 82 -0.30 16.13 1.85
C GLN A 82 -0.13 16.37 3.35
N VAL A 83 0.33 15.34 4.05
CA VAL A 83 0.72 15.43 5.46
C VAL A 83 2.25 15.44 5.61
N ALA A 84 2.76 15.73 6.79
CA ALA A 84 4.18 15.58 7.08
C ALA A 84 4.58 14.10 7.04
N PRO A 85 5.80 13.74 6.59
CA PRO A 85 6.27 12.37 6.60
C PRO A 85 6.64 11.90 8.01
N GLY A 86 6.63 10.59 8.21
CA GLY A 86 7.10 9.92 9.43
C GLY A 86 6.00 9.59 10.44
N GLU A 87 6.38 8.75 11.43
CA GLU A 87 5.47 8.14 12.40
C GLU A 87 4.70 9.19 13.24
N SER A 88 5.32 10.34 13.54
CA SER A 88 4.67 11.42 14.28
C SER A 88 3.39 11.95 13.63
N SER A 89 3.24 11.77 12.33
CA SER A 89 2.03 12.13 11.60
C SER A 89 0.85 11.19 11.83
N LYS A 90 1.10 9.97 12.31
CA LYS A 90 0.07 8.97 12.61
C LYS A 90 -0.67 9.30 13.92
N SER A 91 -1.32 10.44 13.97
CA SER A 91 -1.84 11.06 15.21
C SER A 91 -3.30 11.50 15.09
N ARG A 92 -3.94 11.75 16.25
CA ARG A 92 -5.30 12.32 16.32
C ARG A 92 -5.38 13.68 15.64
N SER A 93 -4.37 14.53 15.85
CA SER A 93 -4.36 15.89 15.30
C SER A 93 -4.27 15.88 13.79
N THR A 94 -3.40 15.05 13.21
CA THR A 94 -3.29 14.93 11.76
C THR A 94 -4.56 14.33 11.16
N LYS A 95 -5.12 13.29 11.79
CA LYS A 95 -6.41 12.72 11.36
C LYS A 95 -7.51 13.78 11.34
N ALA A 96 -7.66 14.56 12.42
CA ALA A 96 -8.65 15.62 12.49
C ALA A 96 -8.44 16.69 11.41
N ALA A 97 -7.19 17.12 11.17
CA ALA A 97 -6.87 18.09 10.14
C ALA A 97 -7.25 17.60 8.72
N VAL A 98 -7.03 16.31 8.43
CA VAL A 98 -7.46 15.70 7.17
C VAL A 98 -8.98 15.71 7.05
N GLU A 99 -9.70 15.31 8.10
CA GLU A 99 -11.17 15.28 8.12
C GLU A 99 -11.76 16.69 7.95
N ASP A 100 -11.25 17.69 8.66
CA ASP A 100 -11.68 19.08 8.57
C ASP A 100 -11.43 19.64 7.15
N TRP A 101 -10.27 19.33 6.57
CA TRP A 101 -9.98 19.70 5.20
C TRP A 101 -10.96 19.03 4.23
N MET A 102 -11.23 17.73 4.35
CA MET A 102 -12.21 17.04 3.51
C MET A 102 -13.60 17.68 3.60
N LEU A 103 -14.05 18.07 4.81
CA LEU A 103 -15.28 18.80 5.03
C LEU A 103 -15.28 20.16 4.30
N SER A 104 -14.18 20.91 4.41
CA SER A 104 -14.04 22.22 3.73
C SER A 104 -14.10 22.12 2.21
N GLN A 105 -13.68 20.98 1.65
CA GLN A 105 -13.75 20.69 0.22
C GLN A 105 -15.12 20.15 -0.24
N GLY A 106 -16.07 19.97 0.67
CA GLY A 106 -17.39 19.41 0.35
C GLY A 106 -17.33 17.93 -0.07
N VAL A 107 -16.38 17.17 0.48
CA VAL A 107 -16.28 15.73 0.24
C VAL A 107 -17.49 15.02 0.83
N THR A 108 -18.13 14.17 0.05
CA THR A 108 -19.36 13.46 0.42
C THR A 108 -19.11 11.98 0.69
N ARG A 109 -20.14 11.26 1.15
CA ARG A 109 -20.07 9.83 1.40
C ARG A 109 -19.76 8.99 0.17
N ASP A 110 -20.08 9.47 -1.02
CA ASP A 110 -19.84 8.76 -2.28
C ASP A 110 -18.38 8.88 -2.78
N SER A 111 -17.58 9.71 -2.14
CA SER A 111 -16.20 9.91 -2.50
C SER A 111 -15.34 8.66 -2.26
N VAL A 112 -14.19 8.62 -2.94
CA VAL A 112 -13.16 7.57 -2.78
C VAL A 112 -11.87 8.20 -2.32
N VAL A 113 -11.36 7.74 -1.18
CA VAL A 113 -10.08 8.16 -0.62
C VAL A 113 -8.97 7.22 -1.12
N ILE A 114 -7.87 7.77 -1.62
CA ILE A 114 -6.70 7.04 -2.11
C ILE A 114 -5.54 7.33 -1.15
N ALA A 115 -5.11 6.32 -0.40
CA ALA A 115 -3.98 6.40 0.51
C ALA A 115 -2.69 5.97 -0.23
N LEU A 116 -1.85 6.93 -0.63
CA LEU A 116 -0.59 6.70 -1.32
C LEU A 116 0.57 6.89 -0.34
N GLY A 117 1.24 5.81 0.06
CA GLY A 117 2.37 5.92 0.99
C GLY A 117 2.75 4.61 1.67
N GLY A 118 3.59 4.70 2.68
CA GLY A 118 3.93 3.58 3.57
C GLY A 118 2.81 3.26 4.57
N GLY A 119 3.10 2.39 5.55
CA GLY A 119 2.14 1.95 6.56
C GLY A 119 1.50 3.09 7.35
N VAL A 120 2.27 4.15 7.68
CA VAL A 120 1.76 5.35 8.37
C VAL A 120 0.57 5.97 7.63
N ILE A 121 0.73 6.19 6.33
CA ILE A 121 -0.32 6.78 5.49
C ILE A 121 -1.48 5.78 5.34
N GLY A 122 -1.18 4.52 5.01
CA GLY A 122 -2.21 3.51 4.83
C GLY A 122 -3.11 3.32 6.04
N ASP A 123 -2.52 3.22 7.23
CA ASP A 123 -3.25 3.01 8.49
C ASP A 123 -4.07 4.24 8.87
N MET A 124 -3.44 5.43 8.90
CA MET A 124 -4.12 6.65 9.32
C MET A 124 -5.24 7.05 8.36
N ILE A 125 -4.97 7.03 7.06
CA ILE A 125 -5.95 7.44 6.06
C ILE A 125 -7.06 6.39 5.90
N GLY A 126 -6.74 5.11 6.08
CA GLY A 126 -7.75 4.07 6.21
C GLY A 126 -8.68 4.31 7.41
N PHE A 127 -8.14 4.80 8.54
CA PHE A 127 -8.96 5.15 9.70
C PHE A 127 -9.75 6.45 9.49
N VAL A 128 -9.21 7.44 8.79
CA VAL A 128 -10.00 8.59 8.29
C VAL A 128 -11.19 8.09 7.47
N ALA A 129 -10.94 7.23 6.49
CA ALA A 129 -12.00 6.69 5.63
C ALA A 129 -13.05 5.90 6.42
N ALA A 130 -12.64 5.15 7.45
CA ALA A 130 -13.56 4.38 8.29
C ALA A 130 -14.51 5.25 9.13
N THR A 131 -14.08 6.46 9.50
CA THR A 131 -14.85 7.34 10.41
C THR A 131 -15.52 8.50 9.70
N TYR A 132 -14.93 9.01 8.62
CA TYR A 132 -15.49 10.13 7.85
C TYR A 132 -16.85 9.75 7.26
N MET A 133 -17.86 10.58 7.47
CA MET A 133 -19.25 10.33 7.02
C MET A 133 -19.82 8.95 7.41
N ARG A 134 -19.33 8.34 8.49
CA ARG A 134 -19.63 6.97 8.97
C ARG A 134 -19.10 5.87 8.05
N GLY A 135 -18.08 6.17 7.30
CA GLY A 135 -17.40 5.25 6.37
C GLY A 135 -17.52 5.68 4.92
N VAL A 136 -16.38 5.96 4.31
CA VAL A 136 -16.24 6.20 2.86
C VAL A 136 -15.37 5.10 2.26
N ARG A 137 -15.52 4.88 0.97
CA ARG A 137 -14.67 3.93 0.23
C ARG A 137 -13.23 4.42 0.22
N PHE A 138 -12.28 3.48 0.34
CA PHE A 138 -10.89 3.83 0.21
C PHE A 138 -10.09 2.78 -0.56
N VAL A 139 -8.92 3.18 -1.02
CA VAL A 139 -7.98 2.42 -1.82
C VAL A 139 -6.60 2.58 -1.22
N GLN A 140 -5.86 1.48 -1.14
CA GLN A 140 -4.47 1.45 -0.68
C GLN A 140 -3.52 1.45 -1.89
N VAL A 141 -2.51 2.31 -1.84
CA VAL A 141 -1.39 2.33 -2.79
C VAL A 141 -0.08 2.33 -1.99
N PRO A 142 0.36 1.15 -1.53
CA PRO A 142 1.55 1.04 -0.69
C PRO A 142 2.81 1.34 -1.49
N THR A 143 3.69 2.19 -0.93
CA THR A 143 4.96 2.59 -1.56
C THR A 143 6.20 2.04 -0.87
N THR A 144 6.05 1.35 0.26
CA THR A 144 7.15 0.67 0.96
C THR A 144 6.97 -0.84 0.89
N LEU A 145 8.06 -1.60 0.92
CA LEU A 145 7.99 -3.07 0.90
C LEU A 145 7.15 -3.59 2.08
N LEU A 146 7.36 -3.05 3.29
CA LEU A 146 6.58 -3.41 4.47
C LEU A 146 5.07 -3.21 4.23
N ALA A 147 4.68 -2.11 3.64
CA ALA A 147 3.27 -1.88 3.34
C ALA A 147 2.73 -2.79 2.24
N MET A 148 3.54 -3.12 1.23
CA MET A 148 3.15 -4.02 0.14
C MET A 148 2.87 -5.45 0.60
N VAL A 149 3.69 -5.96 1.55
CA VAL A 149 3.60 -7.36 2.00
C VAL A 149 2.80 -7.52 3.28
N ASP A 150 2.59 -6.43 4.03
CA ASP A 150 1.95 -6.49 5.35
C ASP A 150 0.86 -5.45 5.54
N SER A 151 1.16 -4.21 5.92
CA SER A 151 0.19 -3.29 6.52
C SER A 151 -0.99 -2.91 5.60
N SER A 152 -0.83 -2.87 4.27
CA SER A 152 -1.94 -2.56 3.36
C SER A 152 -3.00 -3.66 3.25
N ILE A 153 -2.68 -4.90 3.68
CA ILE A 153 -3.53 -6.08 3.52
C ILE A 153 -4.18 -6.45 4.85
N GLY A 154 -5.52 -6.53 4.86
CA GLY A 154 -6.26 -7.02 6.02
C GLY A 154 -7.03 -5.98 6.82
N GLY A 155 -7.11 -4.74 6.33
CA GLY A 155 -8.04 -3.72 6.80
C GLY A 155 -7.81 -3.20 8.22
N LYS A 156 -6.69 -3.52 8.86
CA LYS A 156 -6.31 -2.88 10.13
C LYS A 156 -5.94 -1.44 9.84
N THR A 157 -6.65 -0.50 10.42
CA THR A 157 -6.39 0.95 10.29
C THR A 157 -6.34 1.58 11.67
N ALA A 158 -5.41 2.49 11.91
CA ALA A 158 -5.21 3.04 13.24
C ALA A 158 -4.42 4.35 13.25
N ILE A 159 -4.43 5.00 14.40
CA ILE A 159 -3.54 6.08 14.79
C ILE A 159 -2.78 5.70 16.06
N ASP A 160 -1.67 6.39 16.30
CA ASP A 160 -0.91 6.27 17.51
C ASP A 160 -1.40 7.24 18.59
N THR A 161 -1.12 6.89 19.83
CA THR A 161 -1.45 7.67 21.01
C THR A 161 -0.25 7.72 21.96
N PRO A 162 -0.19 8.67 22.91
CA PRO A 162 0.87 8.70 23.92
C PRO A 162 0.96 7.41 24.77
N LEU A 163 -0.11 6.61 24.80
CA LEU A 163 -0.20 5.38 25.59
C LEU A 163 0.19 4.12 24.80
N GLY A 164 0.38 4.22 23.49
CA GLY A 164 0.79 3.10 22.65
C GLY A 164 0.42 3.28 21.18
N LYS A 165 1.08 2.47 20.34
CA LYS A 165 0.86 2.42 18.90
C LYS A 165 -0.41 1.61 18.58
N ASN A 166 -1.15 2.03 17.55
CA ASN A 166 -2.25 1.29 16.94
C ASN A 166 -3.44 0.94 17.88
N LEU A 167 -3.55 1.58 19.04
CA LEU A 167 -4.61 1.27 20.03
C LEU A 167 -5.98 1.84 19.65
N VAL A 168 -6.02 2.82 18.77
CA VAL A 168 -7.26 3.49 18.33
C VAL A 168 -7.37 3.38 16.83
N GLY A 169 -8.36 2.61 16.36
CA GLY A 169 -8.51 2.33 14.94
C GLY A 169 -9.81 1.59 14.62
N ALA A 170 -9.87 1.06 13.42
CA ALA A 170 -10.99 0.30 12.91
C ALA A 170 -10.52 -0.81 11.96
N PHE A 171 -11.33 -1.86 11.82
CA PHE A 171 -11.23 -2.78 10.68
C PHE A 171 -12.02 -2.17 9.51
N TRP A 172 -11.30 -1.69 8.48
CA TRP A 172 -11.90 -1.09 7.30
C TRP A 172 -11.18 -1.58 6.04
N GLN A 173 -11.85 -2.42 5.26
CA GLN A 173 -11.24 -3.05 4.09
C GLN A 173 -11.18 -2.08 2.90
N PRO A 174 -10.03 -1.98 2.21
CA PRO A 174 -9.93 -1.20 0.98
C PRO A 174 -10.69 -1.87 -0.17
N GLN A 175 -11.23 -1.06 -1.07
CA GLN A 175 -11.88 -1.54 -2.30
C GLN A 175 -10.87 -2.12 -3.30
N ARG A 176 -9.64 -1.58 -3.28
CA ARG A 176 -8.48 -2.01 -4.08
C ARG A 176 -7.21 -1.81 -3.29
N ILE A 177 -6.23 -2.66 -3.55
CA ILE A 177 -4.84 -2.49 -3.13
C ILE A 177 -3.99 -2.58 -4.40
N TYR A 178 -3.37 -1.47 -4.81
CA TYR A 178 -2.48 -1.43 -5.97
C TYR A 178 -1.03 -1.48 -5.51
N ILE A 179 -0.39 -2.61 -5.69
CA ILE A 179 1.01 -2.85 -5.34
C ILE A 179 1.84 -2.68 -6.61
N ASP A 180 2.36 -1.48 -6.82
CA ASP A 180 3.29 -1.19 -7.90
C ASP A 180 4.73 -1.37 -7.43
N LEU A 181 5.37 -2.42 -7.92
CA LEU A 181 6.74 -2.75 -7.54
C LEU A 181 7.77 -1.70 -7.97
N GLN A 182 7.40 -0.82 -8.90
CA GLN A 182 8.28 0.29 -9.31
C GLN A 182 8.53 1.29 -8.18
N PHE A 183 7.64 1.41 -7.21
CA PHE A 183 7.88 2.26 -6.04
C PHE A 183 9.10 1.85 -5.21
N LEU A 184 9.47 0.56 -5.24
CA LEU A 184 10.66 0.08 -4.54
C LEU A 184 11.96 0.68 -5.07
N GLU A 185 12.00 1.13 -6.32
CA GLU A 185 13.20 1.70 -6.95
C GLU A 185 13.68 3.00 -6.27
N THR A 186 12.75 3.76 -5.69
CA THR A 186 13.04 4.98 -4.94
C THR A 186 13.14 4.74 -3.43
N LEU A 187 12.78 3.55 -2.97
CA LEU A 187 12.76 3.21 -1.54
C LEU A 187 14.19 3.10 -1.00
N PRO A 188 14.54 3.77 0.12
CA PRO A 188 15.83 3.63 0.76
C PRO A 188 16.14 2.17 1.15
N LYS A 189 17.42 1.76 1.05
CA LYS A 189 17.88 0.40 1.39
C LYS A 189 17.35 -0.04 2.77
N ARG A 190 17.45 0.83 3.78
CA ARG A 190 16.97 0.55 5.14
C ARG A 190 15.51 0.11 5.15
N GLU A 191 14.65 0.79 4.39
CA GLU A 191 13.22 0.50 4.34
C GLU A 191 12.93 -0.79 3.53
N VAL A 192 13.76 -1.13 2.54
CA VAL A 192 13.67 -2.43 1.88
C VAL A 192 14.01 -3.54 2.87
N ILE A 193 15.11 -3.42 3.63
CA ILE A 193 15.51 -4.39 4.67
C ILE A 193 14.42 -4.53 5.74
N ASN A 194 13.84 -3.41 6.17
CA ASN A 194 12.75 -3.40 7.13
C ASN A 194 11.55 -4.23 6.63
N GLY A 195 11.13 -4.04 5.37
CA GLY A 195 10.06 -4.85 4.78
C GLY A 195 10.45 -6.33 4.59
N MET A 196 11.72 -6.63 4.32
CA MET A 196 12.20 -8.01 4.20
C MET A 196 12.06 -8.81 5.49
N ALA A 197 12.08 -8.17 6.66
CA ALA A 197 11.85 -8.86 7.93
C ALA A 197 10.45 -9.53 7.96
N GLU A 198 9.42 -8.83 7.48
CA GLU A 198 8.07 -9.38 7.37
C GLU A 198 7.96 -10.48 6.30
N VAL A 199 8.68 -10.33 5.19
CA VAL A 199 8.75 -11.37 4.16
C VAL A 199 9.35 -12.67 4.73
N VAL A 200 10.51 -12.57 5.40
CA VAL A 200 11.18 -13.71 6.04
C VAL A 200 10.28 -14.34 7.10
N LYS A 201 9.68 -13.52 7.96
CA LYS A 201 8.72 -13.97 8.98
C LYS A 201 7.61 -14.81 8.35
N THR A 202 6.95 -14.26 7.34
CA THR A 202 5.78 -14.90 6.71
C THR A 202 6.16 -16.22 6.03
N ALA A 203 7.27 -16.26 5.30
CA ALA A 203 7.75 -17.48 4.66
C ALA A 203 8.13 -18.55 5.70
N ALA A 204 8.80 -18.15 6.79
CA ALA A 204 9.30 -19.09 7.80
C ALA A 204 8.21 -19.92 8.50
N PHE A 205 7.00 -19.39 8.67
CA PHE A 205 5.93 -20.13 9.35
C PHE A 205 4.86 -20.69 8.42
N TRP A 206 4.84 -20.28 7.12
CA TRP A 206 3.75 -20.67 6.24
C TRP A 206 4.16 -21.50 5.03
N ASP A 207 5.31 -21.22 4.41
CA ASP A 207 5.66 -21.80 3.12
C ASP A 207 7.17 -22.04 2.99
N GLU A 208 7.57 -23.32 3.10
CA GLU A 208 8.97 -23.75 3.00
C GLU A 208 9.59 -23.42 1.63
N ALA A 209 8.81 -23.48 0.54
CA ALA A 209 9.32 -23.17 -0.80
C ALA A 209 9.59 -21.67 -0.99
N GLU A 210 8.77 -20.82 -0.40
CA GLU A 210 9.02 -19.37 -0.38
C GLU A 210 10.25 -19.05 0.51
N PHE A 211 10.40 -19.75 1.65
CA PHE A 211 11.58 -19.57 2.49
C PHE A 211 12.87 -20.01 1.78
N ALA A 212 12.88 -21.17 1.13
CA ALA A 212 14.02 -21.65 0.33
C ALA A 212 14.36 -20.64 -0.79
N THR A 213 13.34 -20.05 -1.43
CA THR A 213 13.56 -19.00 -2.45
C THR A 213 14.29 -17.79 -1.89
N LEU A 214 13.99 -17.38 -0.64
CA LEU A 214 14.69 -16.27 0.01
C LEU A 214 16.14 -16.61 0.30
N GLU A 215 16.42 -17.82 0.83
CA GLU A 215 17.78 -18.29 1.10
C GLU A 215 18.62 -18.35 -0.18
N GLU A 216 18.11 -18.95 -1.25
CA GLU A 216 18.79 -19.08 -2.54
C GLU A 216 19.15 -17.72 -3.17
N ASN A 217 18.36 -16.67 -2.92
CA ASN A 217 18.53 -15.36 -3.55
C ASN A 217 19.08 -14.28 -2.59
N ALA A 218 19.34 -14.61 -1.32
CA ALA A 218 19.74 -13.64 -0.31
C ALA A 218 20.98 -12.83 -0.70
N ASP A 219 22.04 -13.51 -1.15
CA ASP A 219 23.31 -12.87 -1.55
C ASP A 219 23.11 -11.94 -2.76
N LEU A 220 22.31 -12.35 -3.74
CA LEU A 220 22.01 -11.53 -4.91
C LEU A 220 21.20 -10.29 -4.54
N ILE A 221 20.18 -10.45 -3.71
CA ILE A 221 19.36 -9.33 -3.21
C ILE A 221 20.25 -8.34 -2.45
N MET A 222 21.08 -8.81 -1.54
CA MET A 222 21.98 -7.96 -0.76
C MET A 222 23.01 -7.25 -1.64
N LYS A 223 23.59 -7.94 -2.63
CA LYS A 223 24.51 -7.35 -3.61
C LYS A 223 23.87 -6.19 -4.37
N VAL A 224 22.62 -6.37 -4.85
CA VAL A 224 21.89 -5.31 -5.57
C VAL A 224 21.53 -4.15 -4.64
N LEU A 225 21.15 -4.43 -3.40
CA LEU A 225 20.87 -3.39 -2.40
C LEU A 225 22.10 -2.58 -1.99
N ASP A 226 23.31 -3.19 -2.04
CA ASP A 226 24.57 -2.55 -1.70
C ASP A 226 25.19 -1.75 -2.86
N ASP A 227 24.70 -1.94 -4.07
CA ASP A 227 25.18 -1.23 -5.25
C ASP A 227 24.76 0.25 -5.23
N LYS A 228 25.66 1.10 -4.74
CA LYS A 228 25.45 2.55 -4.66
C LYS A 228 25.44 3.26 -6.02
N THR A 229 25.80 2.57 -7.09
CA THR A 229 25.83 3.12 -8.46
C THR A 229 24.45 3.10 -9.09
N LYS A 230 23.59 2.17 -8.68
CA LYS A 230 22.21 2.01 -9.14
C LYS A 230 21.24 2.80 -8.23
N LYS A 231 20.57 3.81 -8.78
CA LYS A 231 19.56 4.62 -8.08
C LYS A 231 18.40 4.94 -9.01
N GLY A 232 17.18 5.01 -8.45
CA GLY A 232 15.99 5.35 -9.22
C GLY A 232 15.58 4.24 -10.19
N GLU A 233 15.01 4.62 -11.31
CA GLU A 233 14.46 3.69 -12.31
C GLU A 233 15.51 2.68 -12.79
N GLY A 234 15.13 1.42 -12.81
CA GLY A 234 16.00 0.30 -13.18
C GLY A 234 16.92 -0.23 -12.08
N ARG A 235 16.88 0.33 -10.86
CA ARG A 235 17.71 -0.13 -9.74
C ARG A 235 17.60 -1.62 -9.47
N PHE A 236 16.41 -2.19 -9.59
CA PHE A 236 16.12 -3.58 -9.29
C PHE A 236 15.91 -4.46 -10.51
N THR A 237 16.27 -4.02 -11.70
CA THR A 237 16.06 -4.81 -12.95
C THR A 237 16.59 -6.23 -12.85
N GLU A 238 17.77 -6.42 -12.27
CA GLU A 238 18.43 -7.72 -12.12
C GLU A 238 17.62 -8.71 -11.24
N ILE A 239 16.90 -8.21 -10.24
CA ILE A 239 16.12 -9.00 -9.28
C ILE A 239 14.62 -8.75 -9.39
N ALA A 240 14.15 -8.10 -10.46
CA ALA A 240 12.74 -7.71 -10.59
C ALA A 240 11.77 -8.91 -10.48
N HIS A 241 12.13 -10.04 -11.09
CA HIS A 241 11.34 -11.26 -11.03
C HIS A 241 11.31 -11.87 -9.61
N ILE A 242 12.43 -11.78 -8.87
CA ILE A 242 12.54 -12.25 -7.50
C ILE A 242 11.67 -11.38 -6.59
N LEU A 243 11.77 -10.05 -6.69
CA LEU A 243 10.94 -9.13 -5.91
C LEU A 243 9.45 -9.33 -6.18
N LYS A 244 9.06 -9.52 -7.45
CA LYS A 244 7.66 -9.81 -7.80
C LYS A 244 7.18 -11.12 -7.17
N ARG A 245 8.00 -12.18 -7.20
CA ARG A 245 7.68 -13.46 -6.58
C ARG A 245 7.51 -13.32 -5.06
N ILE A 246 8.44 -12.67 -4.39
CA ILE A 246 8.45 -12.46 -2.94
C ILE A 246 7.21 -11.68 -2.48
N VAL A 247 6.93 -10.55 -3.14
CA VAL A 247 5.76 -9.71 -2.81
C VAL A 247 4.45 -10.46 -3.09
N LEU A 248 4.37 -11.18 -4.19
CA LEU A 248 3.19 -11.96 -4.54
C LEU A 248 2.96 -13.11 -3.55
N GLY A 249 4.01 -13.84 -3.17
CA GLY A 249 3.95 -14.92 -2.17
C GLY A 249 3.45 -14.39 -0.83
N SER A 250 4.08 -13.35 -0.30
CA SER A 250 3.67 -12.71 0.98
C SER A 250 2.24 -12.20 0.94
N ALA A 251 1.84 -11.54 -0.16
CA ALA A 251 0.48 -11.01 -0.30
C ALA A 251 -0.57 -12.13 -0.35
N ARG A 252 -0.29 -13.25 -1.02
CA ARG A 252 -1.17 -14.43 -1.06
C ARG A 252 -1.36 -15.05 0.32
N ILE A 253 -0.25 -15.31 1.02
CA ILE A 253 -0.30 -15.89 2.36
C ILE A 253 -1.11 -14.99 3.29
N LYS A 254 -0.83 -13.69 3.29
CA LYS A 254 -1.56 -12.76 4.15
C LYS A 254 -3.04 -12.67 3.78
N ALA A 255 -3.37 -12.65 2.49
CA ALA A 255 -4.75 -12.63 2.02
C ALA A 255 -5.52 -13.90 2.44
N GLU A 256 -4.87 -15.07 2.43
CA GLU A 256 -5.43 -16.34 2.88
C GLU A 256 -5.72 -16.31 4.38
N VAL A 257 -4.74 -15.91 5.20
CA VAL A 257 -4.90 -15.81 6.66
C VAL A 257 -6.00 -14.83 7.04
N VAL A 258 -6.04 -13.65 6.40
CA VAL A 258 -7.08 -12.64 6.63
C VAL A 258 -8.45 -13.14 6.18
N SER A 259 -8.53 -13.86 5.05
CA SER A 259 -9.80 -14.41 4.57
C SER A 259 -10.39 -15.48 5.51
N ALA A 260 -9.51 -16.23 6.19
CA ALA A 260 -9.90 -17.21 7.19
C ALA A 260 -10.26 -16.57 8.55
N ASP A 261 -9.65 -15.44 8.89
CA ASP A 261 -9.85 -14.75 10.18
C ASP A 261 -9.69 -13.22 10.04
N GLU A 262 -10.72 -12.57 9.53
CA GLU A 262 -10.69 -11.13 9.23
C GLU A 262 -10.41 -10.27 10.46
N ARG A 263 -10.99 -10.62 11.62
CA ARG A 263 -10.98 -9.79 12.83
C ARG A 263 -10.04 -10.27 13.93
N GLU A 264 -9.09 -11.16 13.58
CA GLU A 264 -8.04 -11.63 14.50
C GLU A 264 -8.62 -12.35 15.73
N GLY A 265 -9.59 -13.23 15.50
CA GLY A 265 -10.18 -14.04 16.55
C GLY A 265 -9.38 -15.29 16.92
N GLY A 266 -8.37 -15.67 16.13
CA GLY A 266 -7.59 -16.90 16.36
C GLY A 266 -6.44 -17.10 15.38
N LEU A 267 -6.71 -17.63 14.18
CA LEU A 267 -5.68 -17.99 13.20
C LEU A 267 -4.77 -16.80 12.82
N ARG A 268 -5.33 -15.61 12.68
CA ARG A 268 -4.58 -14.42 12.28
C ARG A 268 -3.47 -14.03 13.26
N ASN A 269 -3.54 -14.52 14.52
CA ASN A 269 -2.47 -14.29 15.50
C ASN A 269 -1.12 -14.90 15.07
N ILE A 270 -1.10 -15.86 14.13
CA ILE A 270 0.16 -16.41 13.58
C ILE A 270 1.00 -15.32 12.91
N LEU A 271 0.37 -14.28 12.37
CA LEU A 271 1.08 -13.13 11.79
C LEU A 271 1.89 -12.33 12.82
N ASN A 272 1.64 -12.53 14.12
CA ASN A 272 2.37 -11.91 15.22
C ASN A 272 3.59 -12.76 15.68
N PHE A 273 3.97 -13.78 14.90
CA PHE A 273 5.17 -14.58 15.19
C PHE A 273 6.40 -13.67 15.36
N GLY A 274 7.13 -13.84 16.46
CA GLY A 274 8.29 -13.01 16.80
C GLY A 274 7.99 -11.63 17.40
N HIS A 275 6.76 -11.11 17.31
CA HIS A 275 6.43 -9.74 17.75
C HIS A 275 6.60 -9.51 19.25
N SER A 276 6.41 -10.52 20.11
CA SER A 276 6.60 -10.37 21.56
C SER A 276 8.03 -9.99 21.93
N ILE A 277 9.03 -10.51 21.19
CA ILE A 277 10.44 -10.19 21.38
C ILE A 277 10.77 -8.90 20.61
N GLY A 278 10.32 -8.79 19.35
CA GLY A 278 10.59 -7.65 18.49
C GLY A 278 10.12 -6.34 19.10
N HIS A 279 8.87 -6.25 19.55
CA HIS A 279 8.32 -5.05 20.19
C HIS A 279 9.04 -4.68 21.51
N ALA A 280 9.52 -5.68 22.25
CA ALA A 280 10.30 -5.39 23.47
C ALA A 280 11.66 -4.75 23.12
N ILE A 281 12.31 -5.16 22.03
CA ILE A 281 13.56 -4.57 21.55
C ILE A 281 13.32 -3.16 20.97
N GLU A 282 12.23 -2.96 20.22
CA GLU A 282 11.86 -1.62 19.69
C GLU A 282 11.58 -0.57 20.80
N ALA A 283 11.20 -1.00 21.99
CA ALA A 283 10.86 -0.10 23.10
C ALA A 283 12.08 0.40 23.89
N ILE A 284 13.29 -0.14 23.62
CA ILE A 284 14.55 0.25 24.25
C ILE A 284 15.27 1.31 23.42
#